data_45971639c155989d221dd0ed2dde270c
#
_entry.id   45971639c155989d221dd0ed2dde270c
#
_cell.length_a   1.000
_cell.length_b   1.000
_cell.length_c   1.000
_cell.angle_alpha   90.00
_cell.angle_beta   90.00
_cell.angle_gamma   90.00
#
_symmetry.space_group_name_H-M   'P 1'
#
loop_
_entity.id
_entity.type
_entity.pdbx_description
1 polymer ?
#
loop_
_entity_poly.entity_id
_entity_poly.type
_entity_poly.pdbx_seq_one_letter_code
_entity_poly.pdbx_strand_id
1 'polypeptide(L)'
;MHKIQTKQLQKLYHIDERSKYLLKNPANFKLKKKMTDQQLITTANNLEGYKIIKQLGIVRGITVRSRSLLGNIGGSVQSLFGGKLSIYVELCETTREEAYQLMIQHANERGANAIINMRYDANEVMQGITEVLAYGTAVVVEKI
;
A
#
# COMPACT_ATOMS: atom_id res chain seq x y z
N MET A 1 14.61 17.27 -20.26
CA MET A 1 15.23 16.73 -19.04
C MET A 1 14.48 15.59 -18.34
N HIS A 2 13.27 15.19 -18.76
CA HIS A 2 12.44 14.17 -18.10
C HIS A 2 12.71 12.70 -18.50
N LYS A 3 13.46 12.46 -19.58
CA LYS A 3 13.68 11.07 -20.09
C LYS A 3 14.82 10.28 -19.40
N ILE A 4 15.68 10.95 -18.65
CA ILE A 4 16.84 10.30 -18.03
C ILE A 4 16.47 9.64 -16.69
N GLN A 5 15.54 10.21 -15.94
CA GLN A 5 15.09 9.65 -14.66
C GLN A 5 14.33 8.32 -14.81
N THR A 6 13.54 8.18 -15.87
CA THR A 6 12.75 6.96 -16.10
C THR A 6 13.61 5.73 -16.41
N LYS A 7 14.74 5.89 -17.10
CA LYS A 7 15.68 4.80 -17.39
C LYS A 7 16.50 4.33 -16.19
N GLN A 8 16.81 5.21 -15.25
CA GLN A 8 17.52 4.86 -14.02
C GLN A 8 16.60 4.12 -13.02
N LEU A 9 15.34 4.52 -12.93
CA LEU A 9 14.33 3.82 -12.13
C LEU A 9 14.03 2.41 -12.67
N GLN A 10 14.08 2.23 -13.99
CA GLN A 10 13.89 0.94 -14.64
C GLN A 10 15.00 -0.07 -14.34
N LYS A 11 16.22 0.39 -14.02
CA LYS A 11 17.36 -0.48 -13.65
C LYS A 11 17.35 -0.88 -12.17
N LEU A 12 16.76 -0.07 -11.31
CA LEU A 12 16.69 -0.30 -9.86
C LEU A 12 15.52 -1.20 -9.43
N TYR A 13 14.45 -1.18 -10.20
CA TYR A 13 13.30 -2.03 -9.97
C TYR A 13 13.18 -2.98 -11.16
N HIS A 14 13.23 -4.28 -10.93
CA HIS A 14 12.88 -5.31 -11.92
C HIS A 14 11.39 -5.19 -12.28
N ILE A 15 11.04 -4.10 -12.97
CA ILE A 15 9.70 -3.85 -13.48
C ILE A 15 9.55 -4.70 -14.74
N ASP A 16 8.75 -5.73 -14.66
CA ASP A 16 8.44 -6.60 -15.79
C ASP A 16 7.69 -5.83 -16.90
N GLU A 17 7.66 -6.37 -18.10
CA GLU A 17 7.02 -5.73 -19.27
C GLU A 17 5.51 -5.49 -19.06
N ARG A 18 4.88 -6.25 -18.18
CA ARG A 18 3.48 -6.14 -17.82
C ARG A 18 3.21 -4.88 -16.98
N SER A 19 4.12 -4.59 -16.06
CA SER A 19 4.10 -3.37 -15.25
C SER A 19 4.37 -2.13 -16.09
N LYS A 20 5.25 -2.22 -17.11
CA LYS A 20 5.50 -1.14 -18.07
C LYS A 20 4.27 -0.83 -18.94
N TYR A 21 3.52 -1.86 -19.32
CA TYR A 21 2.29 -1.71 -20.09
C TYR A 21 1.18 -1.01 -19.28
N LEU A 22 1.07 -1.32 -17.99
CA LEU A 22 0.10 -0.72 -17.07
C LEU A 22 0.40 0.75 -16.77
N LEU A 23 1.69 1.11 -16.66
CA LEU A 23 2.13 2.50 -16.46
C LEU A 23 1.89 3.39 -17.71
N LYS A 24 1.86 2.81 -18.91
CA LYS A 24 1.63 3.55 -20.17
C LYS A 24 0.15 3.78 -20.50
N ASN A 25 -0.77 3.06 -19.87
CA ASN A 25 -2.21 3.14 -20.13
C ASN A 25 -3.02 3.35 -18.85
N PRO A 26 -3.13 4.59 -18.35
CA PRO A 26 -3.92 4.91 -17.15
C PRO A 26 -5.42 4.57 -17.31
N ALA A 27 -5.93 4.45 -18.54
CA ALA A 27 -7.29 3.99 -18.82
C ALA A 27 -7.50 2.50 -18.46
N ASN A 28 -6.48 1.66 -18.61
CA ASN A 28 -6.53 0.25 -18.22
C ASN A 28 -6.43 0.04 -16.70
N PHE A 29 -5.91 1.01 -15.96
CA PHE A 29 -5.96 1.04 -14.50
C PHE A 29 -7.41 1.21 -13.98
N LYS A 30 -8.28 1.90 -14.74
CA LYS A 30 -9.70 2.04 -14.42
C LYS A 30 -10.53 0.79 -14.69
N LEU A 31 -10.09 -0.13 -15.56
CA LEU A 31 -10.86 -1.30 -15.98
C LEU A 31 -10.72 -2.52 -15.08
N LYS A 32 -9.79 -2.53 -14.14
CA LYS A 32 -9.68 -3.57 -13.09
C LYS A 32 -10.01 -3.05 -11.69
N LYS A 33 -10.90 -2.07 -11.58
CA LYS A 33 -11.60 -1.79 -10.31
C LYS A 33 -12.67 -2.87 -10.09
N LYS A 34 -12.24 -4.13 -10.10
CA LYS A 34 -13.04 -5.25 -9.65
C LYS A 34 -12.31 -5.76 -8.43
N MET A 35 -12.48 -4.98 -7.36
CA MET A 35 -12.35 -5.51 -6.03
C MET A 35 -12.08 -4.49 -4.99
N THR A 36 -12.64 -4.87 -4.09
CA THR A 36 -12.92 -4.75 -2.70
C THR A 36 -13.43 -3.36 -2.46
N ASP A 37 -14.75 -3.25 -2.49
CA ASP A 37 -15.39 -2.32 -1.59
C ASP A 37 -14.61 -2.38 -0.28
N GLN A 38 -14.17 -1.25 0.25
CA GLN A 38 -13.50 -1.19 1.57
C GLN A 38 -14.28 -1.96 2.64
N GLN A 39 -15.57 -2.22 2.40
CA GLN A 39 -16.46 -3.02 3.23
C GLN A 39 -16.08 -4.51 3.33
N LEU A 40 -15.30 -5.04 2.38
CA LEU A 40 -14.85 -6.44 2.41
C LEU A 40 -13.43 -6.63 2.95
N ILE A 41 -12.87 -5.59 3.58
CA ILE A 41 -11.61 -5.67 4.31
C ILE A 41 -11.86 -5.40 5.78
N THR A 42 -11.45 -6.35 6.62
CA THR A 42 -11.69 -6.28 8.07
C THR A 42 -10.49 -6.72 8.87
N THR A 43 -10.38 -6.20 10.08
CA THR A 43 -9.45 -6.69 11.10
C THR A 43 -9.97 -7.90 11.87
N ALA A 44 -11.26 -8.26 11.68
CA ALA A 44 -11.87 -9.44 12.28
C ALA A 44 -11.51 -10.73 11.53
N ASN A 45 -11.79 -11.87 12.15
CA ASN A 45 -11.53 -13.21 11.59
C ASN A 45 -12.57 -13.60 10.53
N ASN A 46 -13.69 -12.90 10.48
CA ASN A 46 -14.82 -13.17 9.59
C ASN A 46 -15.44 -11.87 9.11
N LEU A 47 -16.30 -11.96 8.12
CA LEU A 47 -17.13 -10.87 7.60
C LEU A 47 -18.59 -11.19 7.91
N GLU A 48 -19.25 -10.29 8.63
CA GLU A 48 -20.66 -10.42 8.95
C GLU A 48 -21.51 -10.44 7.66
N GLY A 49 -22.46 -11.38 7.56
CA GLY A 49 -23.29 -11.57 6.38
C GLY A 49 -22.60 -12.27 5.21
N TYR A 50 -21.37 -12.79 5.41
CA TYR A 50 -20.62 -13.50 4.38
C TYR A 50 -20.08 -14.83 4.90
N LYS A 51 -20.01 -15.82 4.01
CA LYS A 51 -19.38 -17.12 4.25
C LYS A 51 -18.06 -17.20 3.49
N ILE A 52 -16.99 -17.61 4.16
CA ILE A 52 -15.71 -17.89 3.52
C ILE A 52 -15.81 -19.19 2.76
N ILE A 53 -15.61 -19.14 1.43
CA ILE A 53 -15.66 -20.29 0.51
C ILE A 53 -14.25 -20.85 0.31
N LYS A 54 -13.24 -19.95 0.25
CA LYS A 54 -11.86 -20.35 -0.01
C LYS A 54 -10.89 -19.37 0.64
N GLN A 55 -9.84 -19.91 1.26
CA GLN A 55 -8.68 -19.14 1.71
C GLN A 55 -7.61 -19.18 0.64
N LEU A 56 -7.01 -18.03 0.34
CA LEU A 56 -6.00 -17.86 -0.69
C LEU A 56 -4.61 -17.55 -0.10
N GLY A 57 -4.53 -17.50 1.23
CA GLY A 57 -3.29 -17.29 1.96
C GLY A 57 -2.98 -15.82 2.26
N ILE A 58 -1.77 -15.59 2.75
CA ILE A 58 -1.34 -14.27 3.21
C ILE A 58 -1.08 -13.35 2.03
N VAL A 59 -1.60 -12.12 2.12
CA VAL A 59 -1.29 -11.01 1.22
C VAL A 59 -0.68 -9.87 2.01
N ARG A 60 0.17 -9.10 1.35
CA ARG A 60 0.89 -8.00 1.96
C ARG A 60 1.19 -6.88 0.97
N GLY A 61 1.34 -5.67 1.50
CA GLY A 61 1.93 -4.52 0.82
C GLY A 61 2.99 -3.92 1.73
N ILE A 62 4.12 -3.56 1.16
CA ILE A 62 5.28 -3.03 1.89
C ILE A 62 5.66 -1.68 1.27
N THR A 63 5.85 -0.69 2.13
CA THR A 63 6.38 0.62 1.74
C THR A 63 7.51 0.98 2.67
N VAL A 64 8.60 1.49 2.11
CA VAL A 64 9.78 1.93 2.87
C VAL A 64 9.98 3.42 2.67
N ARG A 65 10.16 4.15 3.75
CA ARG A 65 10.38 5.60 3.75
C ARG A 65 11.63 5.99 4.53
N SER A 66 12.36 6.93 3.98
CA SER A 66 13.52 7.54 4.65
C SER A 66 13.12 8.88 5.27
N ARG A 67 13.64 9.13 6.46
CA ARG A 67 13.54 10.43 7.16
C ARG A 67 14.16 11.59 6.38
N SER A 68 15.16 11.30 5.53
CA SER A 68 15.85 12.32 4.72
C SER A 68 14.94 13.00 3.69
N LEU A 69 13.83 12.39 3.31
CA LEU A 69 12.83 13.04 2.45
C LEU A 69 12.11 14.20 3.13
N LEU A 70 12.12 14.26 4.46
CA LEU A 70 11.56 15.36 5.25
C LEU A 70 12.54 16.52 5.43
N GLY A 71 13.84 16.26 5.32
CA GLY A 71 14.90 17.28 5.52
C GLY A 71 14.87 18.42 4.51
N ASN A 72 14.25 18.23 3.35
CA ASN A 72 14.15 19.24 2.31
C ASN A 72 12.85 20.05 2.35
N ILE A 73 11.90 19.70 3.22
CA ILE A 73 10.61 20.40 3.35
C ILE A 73 10.60 21.11 4.72
N GLY A 74 11.30 22.25 4.81
CA GLY A 74 11.04 23.31 5.80
C GLY A 74 10.89 22.91 7.28
N GLY A 75 11.44 21.77 7.72
CA GLY A 75 11.29 21.28 9.10
C GLY A 75 11.90 22.18 10.18
N SER A 76 12.71 23.17 9.80
CA SER A 76 13.31 24.12 10.73
C SER A 76 12.35 25.20 11.24
N VAL A 77 11.24 25.45 10.54
CA VAL A 77 10.31 26.54 10.89
C VAL A 77 9.22 26.05 11.82
N GLN A 78 8.81 24.81 11.75
CA GLN A 78 7.69 24.28 12.51
C GLN A 78 8.03 23.89 13.96
N SER A 79 9.30 23.61 14.25
CA SER A 79 9.77 23.34 15.63
C SER A 79 9.76 24.58 16.55
N LEU A 80 9.73 25.77 15.98
CA LEU A 80 9.73 27.03 16.72
C LEU A 80 8.33 27.44 17.27
N PHE A 81 7.26 26.84 16.77
CA PHE A 81 5.88 27.26 17.08
C PHE A 81 5.03 26.21 17.82
N GLY A 82 5.58 25.11 18.31
CA GLY A 82 4.87 24.17 19.20
C GLY A 82 3.56 23.58 18.65
N GLY A 83 3.43 23.46 17.33
CA GLY A 83 2.24 22.92 16.68
C GLY A 83 2.28 21.38 16.48
N LYS A 84 1.13 20.78 16.19
CA LYS A 84 1.04 19.39 15.72
C LYS A 84 2.01 19.19 14.57
N LEU A 85 2.77 18.12 14.61
CA LEU A 85 3.67 17.71 13.52
C LEU A 85 2.86 17.18 12.33
N SER A 86 1.99 18.02 11.76
CA SER A 86 1.02 17.67 10.70
C SER A 86 1.70 17.03 9.48
N ILE A 87 2.88 17.51 9.11
CA ILE A 87 3.69 16.95 8.01
C ILE A 87 4.06 15.48 8.28
N TYR A 88 4.40 15.14 9.53
CA TYR A 88 4.71 13.76 9.89
C TYR A 88 3.47 12.87 9.88
N VAL A 89 2.33 13.39 10.31
CA VAL A 89 1.05 12.67 10.26
C VAL A 89 0.68 12.38 8.81
N GLU A 90 0.73 13.37 7.93
CA GLU A 90 0.44 13.22 6.50
C GLU A 90 1.38 12.19 5.85
N LEU A 91 2.68 12.23 6.17
CA LEU A 91 3.63 11.25 5.67
C LEU A 91 3.28 9.84 6.14
N CYS A 92 2.95 9.66 7.43
CA CYS A 92 2.56 8.36 7.98
C CYS A 92 1.29 7.83 7.32
N GLU A 93 0.27 8.68 7.14
CA GLU A 93 -0.98 8.27 6.50
C GLU A 93 -0.77 7.92 5.01
N THR A 94 -0.01 8.72 4.28
CA THR A 94 0.34 8.42 2.88
C THR A 94 1.09 7.09 2.78
N THR A 95 2.03 6.83 3.68
CA THR A 95 2.82 5.58 3.68
C THR A 95 1.97 4.37 4.00
N ARG A 96 1.03 4.49 4.94
CA ARG A 96 0.07 3.43 5.27
C ARG A 96 -0.88 3.15 4.12
N GLU A 97 -1.39 4.20 3.47
CA GLU A 97 -2.28 4.05 2.31
C GLU A 97 -1.58 3.36 1.14
N GLU A 98 -0.33 3.70 0.85
CA GLU A 98 0.45 3.01 -0.17
C GLU A 98 0.62 1.52 0.14
N ALA A 99 1.00 1.16 1.38
CA ALA A 99 1.12 -0.23 1.80
C ALA A 99 -0.23 -0.97 1.72
N TYR A 100 -1.32 -0.31 2.10
CA TYR A 100 -2.67 -0.83 2.00
C TYR A 100 -3.08 -1.13 0.55
N GLN A 101 -2.86 -0.20 -0.36
CA GLN A 101 -3.18 -0.39 -1.78
C GLN A 101 -2.35 -1.50 -2.43
N LEU A 102 -1.08 -1.65 -2.05
CA LEU A 102 -0.24 -2.76 -2.49
C LEU A 102 -0.75 -4.11 -1.97
N MET A 103 -1.24 -4.18 -0.73
CA MET A 103 -1.87 -5.39 -0.19
C MET A 103 -3.14 -5.76 -0.96
N ILE A 104 -4.00 -4.78 -1.27
CA ILE A 104 -5.21 -4.98 -2.08
C ILE A 104 -4.85 -5.49 -3.47
N GLN A 105 -3.85 -4.88 -4.11
CA GLN A 105 -3.37 -5.34 -5.41
C GLN A 105 -2.94 -6.80 -5.35
N HIS A 106 -2.15 -7.19 -4.35
CA HIS A 106 -1.71 -8.57 -4.16
C HIS A 106 -2.88 -9.55 -3.92
N ALA A 107 -3.93 -9.12 -3.21
CA ALA A 107 -5.15 -9.91 -3.03
C ALA A 107 -5.91 -10.08 -4.36
N ASN A 108 -6.01 -9.01 -5.14
CA ASN A 108 -6.62 -9.04 -6.47
C ASN A 108 -5.92 -10.00 -7.44
N GLU A 109 -4.59 -9.99 -7.45
CA GLU A 109 -3.77 -10.88 -8.28
C GLU A 109 -4.00 -12.35 -7.95
N ARG A 110 -4.36 -12.65 -6.69
CA ARG A 110 -4.73 -13.99 -6.23
C ARG A 110 -6.20 -14.35 -6.46
N GLY A 111 -7.02 -13.43 -6.96
CA GLY A 111 -8.44 -13.63 -7.19
C GLY A 111 -9.30 -13.60 -5.93
N ALA A 112 -8.83 -12.95 -4.87
CA ALA A 112 -9.62 -12.72 -3.66
C ALA A 112 -10.72 -11.69 -3.91
N ASN A 113 -11.81 -11.77 -3.14
CA ASN A 113 -12.85 -10.74 -3.07
C ASN A 113 -13.01 -10.16 -1.66
N ALA A 114 -12.19 -10.60 -0.72
CA ALA A 114 -12.13 -10.04 0.62
C ALA A 114 -10.76 -10.27 1.27
N ILE A 115 -10.47 -9.48 2.30
CA ILE A 115 -9.29 -9.62 3.16
C ILE A 115 -9.77 -9.61 4.61
N ILE A 116 -9.42 -10.63 5.36
CA ILE A 116 -9.70 -10.75 6.79
C ILE A 116 -8.40 -10.67 7.60
N ASN A 117 -8.51 -10.41 8.90
CA ASN A 117 -7.36 -10.29 9.80
C ASN A 117 -6.33 -9.26 9.34
N MET A 118 -6.77 -8.17 8.72
CA MET A 118 -5.88 -7.11 8.27
C MET A 118 -5.18 -6.44 9.45
N ARG A 119 -3.89 -6.22 9.32
CA ARG A 119 -3.03 -5.53 10.30
C ARG A 119 -2.04 -4.63 9.59
N TYR A 120 -1.55 -3.65 10.35
CA TYR A 120 -0.36 -2.86 10.03
C TYR A 120 0.76 -3.19 11.00
N ASP A 121 1.98 -3.22 10.48
CA ASP A 121 3.21 -3.20 11.24
C ASP A 121 4.11 -2.08 10.73
N ALA A 122 4.89 -1.50 11.62
CA ALA A 122 5.85 -0.46 11.26
C ALA A 122 7.14 -0.68 12.06
N ASN A 123 8.25 -0.89 11.34
CA ASN A 123 9.54 -1.16 11.92
C ASN A 123 10.60 -0.22 11.37
N GLU A 124 11.52 0.23 12.22
CA GLU A 124 12.73 0.87 11.77
C GLU A 124 13.72 -0.22 11.33
N VAL A 125 13.97 -0.30 10.02
CA VAL A 125 14.87 -1.31 9.43
C VAL A 125 16.33 -0.85 9.42
N MET A 126 16.54 0.47 9.48
CA MET A 126 17.83 1.13 9.58
C MET A 126 17.59 2.51 10.16
N GLN A 127 18.61 3.13 10.76
CA GLN A 127 18.49 4.47 11.34
C GLN A 127 17.84 5.46 10.36
N GLY A 128 16.68 5.97 10.70
CA GLY A 128 15.91 6.91 9.89
C GLY A 128 15.24 6.31 8.66
N ILE A 129 15.16 4.98 8.54
CA ILE A 129 14.44 4.26 7.48
C ILE A 129 13.39 3.37 8.11
N THR A 130 12.13 3.66 7.84
CA THR A 130 10.99 2.92 8.38
C THR A 130 10.30 2.13 7.27
N GLU A 131 10.04 0.85 7.55
CA GLU A 131 9.14 -0.01 6.78
C GLU A 131 7.73 0.11 7.35
N VAL A 132 6.74 0.18 6.48
CA VAL A 132 5.33 -0.03 6.83
C VAL A 132 4.83 -1.23 6.05
N LEU A 133 4.35 -2.23 6.78
CA LEU A 133 3.80 -3.47 6.28
C LEU A 133 2.29 -3.49 6.56
N ALA A 134 1.47 -3.56 5.50
CA ALA A 134 0.06 -3.94 5.59
C ALA A 134 -0.09 -5.41 5.19
N TYR A 135 -0.79 -6.22 5.98
CA TYR A 135 -0.97 -7.64 5.68
C TYR A 135 -2.30 -8.16 6.18
N GLY A 136 -2.73 -9.29 5.62
CA GLY A 136 -3.96 -9.98 5.98
C GLY A 136 -4.11 -11.31 5.26
N THR A 137 -5.24 -11.96 5.44
CA THR A 137 -5.58 -13.20 4.75
C THR A 137 -6.56 -12.92 3.62
N ALA A 138 -6.14 -13.18 2.40
CA ALA A 138 -6.97 -13.11 1.21
C ALA A 138 -7.96 -14.30 1.18
N VAL A 139 -9.23 -14.02 0.95
CA VAL A 139 -10.30 -15.01 0.93
C VAL A 139 -11.26 -14.76 -0.24
N VAL A 140 -11.96 -15.81 -0.64
CA VAL A 140 -13.18 -15.72 -1.45
C VAL A 140 -14.36 -15.89 -0.52
N VAL A 141 -15.27 -14.93 -0.54
CA VAL A 141 -16.50 -14.95 0.26
C VAL A 141 -17.74 -14.86 -0.63
N GLU A 142 -18.84 -15.41 -0.15
CA GLU A 142 -20.17 -15.30 -0.72
C GLU A 142 -21.12 -14.73 0.33
N LYS A 143 -22.07 -13.91 -0.11
CA LYS A 143 -23.10 -13.37 0.77
C LYS A 143 -24.04 -14.48 1.23
N ILE A 144 -24.37 -14.51 2.53
CA ILE A 144 -25.32 -15.45 3.12
C ILE A 144 -26.75 -14.96 2.87
#